data_f2caad9b712ba60936cee866683217c8
#
_entry.id   f2caad9b712ba60936cee866683217c8
#
_cell.length_a   1.000
_cell.length_b   1.000
_cell.length_c   1.000
_cell.angle_alpha   90.00
_cell.angle_beta   90.00
_cell.angle_gamma   90.00
#
_symmetry.space_group_name_H-M   'P 1'
#
loop_
_entity.id
_entity.type
_entity.pdbx_description
1 polymer ?
#
loop_
_entity_poly.entity_id
_entity_poly.type
_entity_poly.pdbx_seq_one_letter_code
_entity_poly.pdbx_strand_id
1 'polypeptide(L)'
;GLNSEERAKRFANREEKITIWKDFVKKTHVGKNEDLLNLLKTKEITFVEPGSKSLEDLIKSKAITYDEIKNIFPALPELTYDESLSMMIDIQYVGYIDLEKREAERMMVAENYSLPLDIDYMKIEGISMEAREKLNIIKPHNIGEASRITNVHPADINVLLLYLKTHVK
;
A
#
# COMPACT_ATOMS: atom_id res chain seq x y z
N GLY A 1 -9.92 43.77 -1.66
CA GLY A 1 -9.62 44.47 -0.46
C GLY A 1 -8.55 43.82 0.38
N LEU A 2 -8.26 44.43 1.50
CA LEU A 2 -7.26 43.94 2.46
C LEU A 2 -7.48 42.50 2.89
N ASN A 3 -8.71 42.07 3.04
CA ASN A 3 -9.04 40.69 3.44
C ASN A 3 -8.67 39.64 2.39
N SER A 4 -8.69 39.97 1.10
CA SER A 4 -8.31 39.03 0.04
C SER A 4 -6.78 38.87 -0.06
N GLU A 5 -6.04 39.95 0.16
CA GLU A 5 -4.56 39.90 0.20
C GLU A 5 -4.05 39.13 1.41
N GLU A 6 -4.64 39.33 2.58
CA GLU A 6 -4.30 38.57 3.79
C GLU A 6 -4.60 37.06 3.62
N ARG A 7 -5.74 36.74 3.02
CA ARG A 7 -6.10 35.34 2.73
C ARG A 7 -5.12 34.71 1.75
N ALA A 8 -4.74 35.43 0.70
CA ALA A 8 -3.76 34.96 -0.27
C ALA A 8 -2.39 34.72 0.38
N LYS A 9 -1.94 35.61 1.28
CA LYS A 9 -0.68 35.44 2.02
C LYS A 9 -0.72 34.25 2.98
N ARG A 10 -1.82 34.07 3.71
CA ARG A 10 -2.02 32.93 4.60
C ARG A 10 -2.01 31.61 3.85
N PHE A 11 -2.68 31.56 2.72
CA PHE A 11 -2.73 30.38 1.84
C PHE A 11 -1.33 30.06 1.30
N ALA A 12 -0.61 31.05 0.79
CA ALA A 12 0.76 30.86 0.28
C ALA A 12 1.71 30.36 1.38
N ASN A 13 1.61 30.91 2.59
CA ASN A 13 2.41 30.50 3.74
C ASN A 13 2.09 29.05 4.15
N ARG A 14 0.82 28.69 4.15
CA ARG A 14 0.38 27.32 4.41
C ARG A 14 0.96 26.33 3.40
N GLU A 15 0.84 26.64 2.12
CA GLU A 15 1.35 25.79 1.04
C GLU A 15 2.88 25.62 1.13
N GLU A 16 3.58 26.70 1.42
CA GLU A 16 5.03 26.67 1.59
C GLU A 16 5.46 25.75 2.75
N LYS A 17 4.85 25.89 3.91
CA LYS A 17 5.13 25.06 5.08
C LYS A 17 4.85 23.58 4.82
N ILE A 18 3.72 23.28 4.21
CA ILE A 18 3.32 21.89 3.88
C ILE A 18 4.29 21.31 2.85
N THR A 19 4.72 22.09 1.86
CA THR A 19 5.69 21.65 0.86
C THR A 19 7.04 21.33 1.51
N ILE A 20 7.51 22.14 2.46
CA ILE A 20 8.73 21.88 3.22
C ILE A 20 8.62 20.55 3.97
N TRP A 21 7.51 20.32 4.65
CA TRP A 21 7.25 19.07 5.36
C TRP A 21 7.23 17.85 4.43
N LYS A 22 6.47 17.94 3.33
CA LYS A 22 6.34 16.84 2.36
C LYS A 22 7.69 16.47 1.75
N ASP A 23 8.50 17.46 1.41
CA ASP A 23 9.85 17.23 0.88
C ASP A 23 10.78 16.61 1.94
N PHE A 24 10.72 17.11 3.17
CA PHE A 24 11.51 16.60 4.27
C PHE A 24 11.22 15.13 4.58
N VAL A 25 9.94 14.74 4.66
CA VAL A 25 9.56 13.35 4.99
C VAL A 25 9.94 12.36 3.89
N LYS A 26 9.99 12.81 2.62
CA LYS A 26 10.48 11.99 1.50
C LYS A 26 11.97 11.72 1.59
N LYS A 27 12.74 12.72 1.97
CA LYS A 27 14.22 12.68 1.97
C LYS A 27 14.82 12.09 3.24
N THR A 28 14.05 12.04 4.32
CA THR A 28 14.53 11.58 5.63
C THR A 28 14.30 10.08 5.77
N HIS A 29 15.40 9.34 5.83
CA HIS A 29 15.37 7.89 6.01
C HIS A 29 15.50 7.48 7.48
N VAL A 30 14.68 6.52 7.87
CA VAL A 30 14.58 6.03 9.26
C VAL A 30 15.90 5.46 9.77
N GLY A 31 16.58 4.67 8.95
CA GLY A 31 17.80 3.97 9.34
C GLY A 31 18.98 4.88 9.64
N LYS A 32 18.91 6.15 9.26
CA LYS A 32 19.96 7.15 9.51
C LYS A 32 19.71 8.03 10.74
N ASN A 33 18.58 7.82 11.43
CA ASN A 33 18.20 8.64 12.58
C ASN A 33 17.94 7.76 13.80
N GLU A 34 18.78 7.94 14.82
CA GLU A 34 18.72 7.16 16.06
C GLU A 34 17.45 7.40 16.84
N ASP A 35 16.95 8.63 16.89
CA ASP A 35 15.71 8.99 17.58
C ASP A 35 14.49 8.31 16.95
N LEU A 36 14.44 8.24 15.61
CA LEU A 36 13.39 7.53 14.91
C LEU A 36 13.45 6.03 15.20
N LEU A 37 14.65 5.44 15.18
CA LEU A 37 14.82 4.02 15.50
C LEU A 37 14.38 3.71 16.92
N ASN A 38 14.72 4.56 17.88
CA ASN A 38 14.31 4.41 19.27
C ASN A 38 12.79 4.53 19.44
N LEU A 39 12.17 5.48 18.74
CA LEU A 39 10.70 5.63 18.75
C LEU A 39 10.02 4.37 18.22
N LEU A 40 10.51 3.83 17.12
CA LEU A 40 9.94 2.60 16.54
C LEU A 40 10.11 1.40 17.47
N LYS A 41 11.23 1.28 18.15
CA LYS A 41 11.43 0.26 19.18
C LYS A 41 10.42 0.38 20.32
N THR A 42 10.17 1.61 20.80
CA THR A 42 9.18 1.89 21.84
C THR A 42 7.77 1.47 21.40
N LYS A 43 7.46 1.62 20.14
CA LYS A 43 6.16 1.23 19.56
C LYS A 43 6.10 -0.25 19.16
N GLU A 44 7.17 -1.00 19.35
CA GLU A 44 7.30 -2.41 18.94
C GLU A 44 7.11 -2.61 17.42
N ILE A 45 7.49 -1.61 16.63
CA ILE A 45 7.43 -1.65 15.18
C ILE A 45 8.80 -2.05 14.65
N THR A 46 8.84 -3.14 13.88
CA THR A 46 10.07 -3.63 13.23
C THR A 46 9.92 -3.67 11.73
N PHE A 47 10.98 -3.30 11.01
CA PHE A 47 11.06 -3.42 9.56
C PHE A 47 12.21 -4.36 9.19
N VAL A 48 12.02 -5.13 8.14
CA VAL A 48 13.06 -6.04 7.60
C VAL A 48 14.29 -5.25 7.17
N GLU A 49 14.06 -4.07 6.56
CA GLU A 49 15.14 -3.16 6.14
C GLU A 49 14.79 -1.72 6.55
N PRO A 50 15.08 -1.32 7.81
CA PRO A 50 14.76 0.03 8.26
C PRO A 50 15.50 1.13 7.48
N GLY A 51 16.66 0.80 6.90
CA GLY A 51 17.44 1.75 6.12
C GLY A 51 16.78 2.21 4.81
N SER A 52 15.88 1.41 4.26
CA SER A 52 15.17 1.72 3.02
C SER A 52 13.90 2.55 3.24
N LYS A 53 13.40 2.65 4.47
CA LYS A 53 12.16 3.34 4.79
C LYS A 53 12.39 4.83 5.03
N SER A 54 11.51 5.66 4.43
CA SER A 54 11.47 7.10 4.68
C SER A 54 10.43 7.44 5.75
N LEU A 55 10.45 8.68 6.25
CA LEU A 55 9.38 9.19 7.12
C LEU A 55 8.03 9.16 6.40
N GLU A 56 8.01 9.44 5.10
CA GLU A 56 6.81 9.35 4.28
C GLU A 56 6.20 7.95 4.33
N ASP A 57 7.02 6.90 4.25
CA ASP A 57 6.57 5.51 4.36
C ASP A 57 5.95 5.22 5.73
N LEU A 58 6.52 5.78 6.80
CA LEU A 58 5.95 5.65 8.15
C LEU A 58 4.59 6.34 8.27
N ILE A 59 4.43 7.49 7.62
CA ILE A 59 3.14 8.20 7.59
C ILE A 59 2.11 7.39 6.79
N LYS A 60 2.48 6.87 5.64
CA LYS A 60 1.61 6.03 4.80
C LYS A 60 1.10 4.80 5.54
N SER A 61 1.94 4.19 6.36
CA SER A 61 1.58 3.02 7.18
C SER A 61 0.94 3.37 8.52
N LYS A 62 0.72 4.65 8.80
CA LYS A 62 0.20 5.17 10.08
C LYS A 62 1.06 4.80 11.30
N ALA A 63 2.35 4.57 11.08
CA ALA A 63 3.29 4.18 12.14
C ALA A 63 3.79 5.37 12.97
N ILE A 64 3.65 6.59 12.48
CA ILE A 64 4.14 7.80 13.14
C ILE A 64 3.12 8.94 13.03
N THR A 65 3.06 9.79 14.06
CA THR A 65 2.17 10.96 14.13
C THR A 65 2.93 12.24 13.84
N TYR A 66 2.18 13.31 13.52
CA TYR A 66 2.75 14.66 13.35
C TYR A 66 3.54 15.11 14.59
N ASP A 67 2.94 14.97 15.79
CA ASP A 67 3.58 15.40 17.02
C ASP A 67 4.89 14.66 17.30
N GLU A 68 4.94 13.37 17.02
CA GLU A 68 6.16 12.58 17.16
C GLU A 68 7.27 13.06 16.23
N ILE A 69 6.93 13.37 14.98
CA ILE A 69 7.90 13.92 14.00
C ILE A 69 8.38 15.30 14.46
N LYS A 70 7.46 16.16 14.89
CA LYS A 70 7.78 17.51 15.33
C LYS A 70 8.68 17.51 16.58
N ASN A 71 8.48 16.57 17.50
CA ASN A 71 9.31 16.41 18.67
C ASN A 71 10.75 15.99 18.31
N ILE A 72 10.91 15.12 17.33
CA ILE A 72 12.23 14.68 16.89
C ILE A 72 12.91 15.74 16.03
N PHE A 73 12.14 16.46 15.21
CA PHE A 73 12.64 17.49 14.30
C PHE A 73 12.01 18.87 14.59
N PRO A 74 12.38 19.51 15.71
CA PRO A 74 11.76 20.78 16.12
C PRO A 74 12.03 21.94 15.17
N ALA A 75 13.03 21.84 14.31
CA ALA A 75 13.35 22.86 13.30
C ALA A 75 12.34 22.93 12.15
N LEU A 76 11.51 21.92 11.96
CA LEU A 76 10.45 21.95 10.95
C LEU A 76 9.44 23.06 11.26
N PRO A 77 8.84 23.69 10.22
CA PRO A 77 7.80 24.69 10.44
C PRO A 77 6.65 24.15 11.25
N GLU A 78 6.17 24.93 12.21
CA GLU A 78 5.02 24.55 13.00
C GLU A 78 3.74 24.69 12.17
N LEU A 79 2.96 23.61 12.10
CA LEU A 79 1.68 23.58 11.40
C LEU A 79 0.54 23.74 12.42
N THR A 80 -0.54 24.40 12.03
CA THR A 80 -1.76 24.38 12.81
C THR A 80 -2.33 22.95 12.82
N TYR A 81 -3.27 22.69 13.72
CA TYR A 81 -3.95 21.41 13.76
C TYR A 81 -4.55 21.02 12.41
N ASP A 82 -5.29 21.95 11.77
CA ASP A 82 -5.91 21.70 10.46
C ASP A 82 -4.88 21.48 9.35
N GLU A 83 -3.79 22.22 9.35
CA GLU A 83 -2.70 22.05 8.39
C GLU A 83 -2.01 20.70 8.54
N SER A 84 -1.70 20.31 9.77
CA SER A 84 -1.05 19.01 10.04
C SER A 84 -1.95 17.84 9.70
N LEU A 85 -3.23 17.92 10.05
CA LEU A 85 -4.21 16.89 9.73
C LEU A 85 -4.39 16.73 8.22
N SER A 86 -4.54 17.84 7.51
CA SER A 86 -4.67 17.85 6.05
C SER A 86 -3.45 17.23 5.37
N MET A 87 -2.25 17.61 5.79
CA MET A 87 -1.00 17.07 5.26
C MET A 87 -0.88 15.56 5.50
N MET A 88 -1.14 15.11 6.72
CA MET A 88 -1.05 13.70 7.08
C MET A 88 -2.04 12.85 6.28
N ILE A 89 -3.28 13.34 6.13
CA ILE A 89 -4.31 12.68 5.33
C ILE A 89 -3.90 12.60 3.86
N ASP A 90 -3.37 13.68 3.29
CA ASP A 90 -2.91 13.69 1.90
C ASP A 90 -1.83 12.65 1.63
N ILE A 91 -0.85 12.56 2.52
CA ILE A 91 0.25 11.58 2.39
C ILE A 91 -0.29 10.14 2.49
N GLN A 92 -1.18 9.89 3.44
CA GLN A 92 -1.81 8.58 3.63
C GLN A 92 -2.69 8.19 2.44
N TYR A 93 -3.42 9.15 1.88
CA TYR A 93 -4.28 8.94 0.71
C TYR A 93 -3.48 8.54 -0.53
N VAL A 94 -2.36 9.23 -0.80
CA VAL A 94 -1.44 8.86 -1.89
C VAL A 94 -0.94 7.42 -1.70
N GLY A 95 -0.58 7.05 -0.48
CA GLY A 95 -0.16 5.68 -0.16
C GLY A 95 -1.25 4.64 -0.43
N TYR A 96 -2.50 4.97 -0.11
CA TYR A 96 -3.65 4.11 -0.37
C TYR A 96 -3.90 3.93 -1.88
N ILE A 97 -3.83 5.00 -2.66
CA ILE A 97 -3.98 4.94 -4.12
C ILE A 97 -2.87 4.13 -4.77
N ASP A 98 -1.63 4.28 -4.34
CA ASP A 98 -0.50 3.49 -4.83
C ASP A 98 -0.70 2.00 -4.57
N LEU A 99 -1.19 1.65 -3.38
CA LEU A 99 -1.49 0.26 -3.02
C LEU A 99 -2.58 -0.32 -3.91
N GLU A 100 -3.67 0.42 -4.12
CA GLU A 100 -4.77 0.00 -5.01
C GLU A 100 -4.30 -0.21 -6.45
N LYS A 101 -3.45 0.68 -6.97
CA LYS A 101 -2.86 0.52 -8.31
C LYS A 101 -2.03 -0.74 -8.42
N ARG A 102 -1.19 -1.03 -7.43
CA ARG A 102 -0.37 -2.25 -7.40
C ARG A 102 -1.23 -3.51 -7.38
N GLU A 103 -2.30 -3.50 -6.60
CA GLU A 103 -3.24 -4.62 -6.55
C GLU A 103 -3.96 -4.81 -7.89
N ALA A 104 -4.42 -3.73 -8.51
CA ALA A 104 -5.06 -3.78 -9.83
C ALA A 104 -4.09 -4.30 -10.90
N GLU A 105 -2.86 -3.83 -10.94
CA GLU A 105 -1.83 -4.30 -11.86
C GLU A 105 -1.52 -5.79 -11.65
N ARG A 106 -1.41 -6.21 -10.40
CA ARG A 106 -1.18 -7.62 -10.04
C ARG A 106 -2.33 -8.51 -10.49
N MET A 107 -3.58 -8.05 -10.34
CA MET A 107 -4.76 -8.76 -10.83
C MET A 107 -4.77 -8.85 -12.36
N MET A 108 -4.41 -7.79 -13.08
CA MET A 108 -4.32 -7.80 -14.54
C MET A 108 -3.29 -8.80 -15.05
N VAL A 109 -2.14 -8.88 -14.42
CA VAL A 109 -1.11 -9.86 -14.75
C VAL A 109 -1.60 -11.29 -14.44
N ALA A 110 -2.26 -11.49 -13.32
CA ALA A 110 -2.83 -12.77 -12.93
C ALA A 110 -3.95 -13.21 -13.88
N GLU A 111 -4.82 -12.28 -14.33
CA GLU A 111 -5.90 -12.57 -15.27
C GLU A 111 -5.40 -13.20 -16.57
N ASN A 112 -4.25 -12.73 -17.06
CA ASN A 112 -3.63 -13.23 -18.30
C ASN A 112 -2.81 -14.51 -18.11
N TYR A 113 -2.72 -15.03 -16.89
CA TYR A 113 -1.95 -16.23 -16.62
C TYR A 113 -2.65 -17.46 -17.24
N SER A 114 -1.96 -18.11 -18.17
CA SER A 114 -2.51 -19.26 -18.90
C SER A 114 -2.70 -20.49 -18.02
N LEU A 115 -3.81 -21.18 -18.23
CA LEU A 115 -4.11 -22.46 -17.57
C LEU A 115 -3.94 -23.59 -18.59
N PRO A 116 -3.04 -24.54 -18.35
CA PRO A 116 -2.96 -25.75 -19.20
C PRO A 116 -4.28 -26.52 -19.19
N LEU A 117 -4.68 -27.02 -20.35
CA LEU A 117 -5.95 -27.77 -20.50
C LEU A 117 -5.92 -29.16 -19.85
N ASP A 118 -4.73 -29.65 -19.54
CA ASP A 118 -4.51 -30.99 -18.96
C ASP A 118 -4.46 -31.02 -17.43
N ILE A 119 -4.73 -29.89 -16.77
CA ILE A 119 -4.79 -29.83 -15.30
C ILE A 119 -5.95 -30.70 -14.79
N ASP A 120 -5.64 -31.56 -13.83
CA ASP A 120 -6.67 -32.25 -13.04
C ASP A 120 -6.97 -31.45 -11.78
N TYR A 121 -8.01 -30.64 -11.82
CA TYR A 121 -8.40 -29.77 -10.71
C TYR A 121 -8.85 -30.54 -9.47
N MET A 122 -9.31 -31.79 -9.65
CA MET A 122 -9.71 -32.64 -8.51
C MET A 122 -8.56 -32.98 -7.58
N LYS A 123 -7.33 -32.95 -8.08
CA LYS A 123 -6.12 -33.23 -7.30
C LYS A 123 -5.53 -32.01 -6.58
N ILE A 124 -6.04 -30.81 -6.80
CA ILE A 124 -5.54 -29.60 -6.17
C ILE A 124 -6.17 -29.43 -4.80
N GLU A 125 -5.38 -29.64 -3.76
CA GLU A 125 -5.83 -29.42 -2.38
C GLU A 125 -5.96 -27.93 -2.09
N GLY A 126 -6.94 -27.56 -1.26
CA GLY A 126 -7.20 -26.19 -0.87
C GLY A 126 -8.26 -25.46 -1.70
N ILE A 127 -8.65 -26.02 -2.84
CA ILE A 127 -9.76 -25.52 -3.64
C ILE A 127 -11.04 -26.25 -3.21
N SER A 128 -12.15 -25.53 -3.08
CA SER A 128 -13.44 -26.12 -2.71
C SER A 128 -13.89 -27.18 -3.73
N MET A 129 -14.63 -28.18 -3.27
CA MET A 129 -15.10 -29.27 -4.16
C MET A 129 -15.94 -28.75 -5.31
N GLU A 130 -16.83 -27.80 -5.07
CA GLU A 130 -17.62 -27.16 -6.11
C GLU A 130 -16.78 -26.47 -7.17
N ALA A 131 -15.74 -25.75 -6.75
CA ALA A 131 -14.82 -25.09 -7.65
C ALA A 131 -14.02 -26.10 -8.49
N ARG A 132 -13.55 -27.19 -7.88
CA ARG A 132 -12.84 -28.26 -8.59
C ARG A 132 -13.71 -28.86 -9.70
N GLU A 133 -14.95 -29.19 -9.40
CA GLU A 133 -15.90 -29.75 -10.37
C GLU A 133 -16.18 -28.80 -11.52
N LYS A 134 -16.43 -27.52 -11.22
CA LYS A 134 -16.68 -26.49 -12.22
C LYS A 134 -15.46 -26.27 -13.12
N LEU A 135 -14.26 -26.18 -12.54
CA LEU A 135 -13.02 -26.01 -13.27
C LEU A 135 -12.73 -27.18 -14.21
N ASN A 136 -12.97 -28.42 -13.76
CA ASN A 136 -12.80 -29.60 -14.57
C ASN A 136 -13.78 -29.69 -15.76
N ILE A 137 -15.01 -29.22 -15.56
CA ILE A 137 -16.03 -29.24 -16.63
C ILE A 137 -15.73 -28.13 -17.65
N ILE A 138 -15.48 -26.91 -17.18
CA ILE A 138 -15.36 -25.72 -18.04
C ILE A 138 -13.98 -25.64 -18.70
N LYS A 139 -12.92 -26.03 -17.97
CA LYS A 139 -11.52 -25.97 -18.40
C LYS A 139 -11.15 -24.59 -18.94
N PRO A 140 -11.12 -23.57 -18.04
CA PRO A 140 -10.80 -22.21 -18.45
C PRO A 140 -9.40 -22.10 -19.05
N HIS A 141 -9.20 -21.14 -19.97
CA HIS A 141 -7.92 -20.93 -20.66
C HIS A 141 -6.93 -20.12 -19.83
N ASN A 142 -7.43 -19.28 -18.91
CA ASN A 142 -6.62 -18.41 -18.07
C ASN A 142 -7.29 -18.16 -16.72
N ILE A 143 -6.55 -17.53 -15.83
CA ILE A 143 -7.04 -17.22 -14.47
C ILE A 143 -8.24 -16.26 -14.50
N GLY A 144 -8.27 -15.32 -15.45
CA GLY A 144 -9.40 -14.40 -15.60
C GLY A 144 -10.70 -15.14 -15.90
N GLU A 145 -10.68 -16.10 -16.82
CA GLU A 145 -11.84 -16.95 -17.09
C GLU A 145 -12.24 -17.79 -15.89
N ALA A 146 -11.25 -18.37 -15.19
CA ALA A 146 -11.50 -19.16 -13.99
C ALA A 146 -12.19 -18.34 -12.89
N SER A 147 -11.77 -17.09 -12.70
CA SER A 147 -12.33 -16.21 -11.67
C SER A 147 -13.80 -15.81 -11.92
N ARG A 148 -14.25 -15.88 -13.17
CA ARG A 148 -15.63 -15.54 -13.57
C ARG A 148 -16.59 -16.71 -13.47
N ILE A 149 -16.10 -17.91 -13.17
CA ILE A 149 -16.95 -19.10 -13.02
C ILE A 149 -17.71 -19.01 -11.70
N THR A 150 -19.03 -19.29 -11.75
CA THR A 150 -19.87 -19.34 -10.56
C THR A 150 -19.33 -20.39 -9.58
N ASN A 151 -19.30 -20.07 -8.29
CA ASN A 151 -18.77 -20.91 -7.22
C ASN A 151 -17.25 -21.07 -7.17
N VAL A 152 -16.51 -20.33 -8.00
CA VAL A 152 -15.05 -20.16 -7.84
C VAL A 152 -14.82 -18.84 -7.12
N HIS A 153 -14.28 -18.92 -5.91
CA HIS A 153 -14.06 -17.76 -5.03
C HIS A 153 -12.62 -17.26 -5.12
N PRO A 154 -12.33 -16.01 -4.69
CA PRO A 154 -10.96 -15.49 -4.69
C PRO A 154 -9.94 -16.37 -3.97
N ALA A 155 -10.35 -17.04 -2.88
CA ALA A 155 -9.50 -17.99 -2.17
C ALA A 155 -9.09 -19.18 -3.06
N ASP A 156 -10.00 -19.69 -3.87
CA ASP A 156 -9.73 -20.78 -4.82
C ASP A 156 -8.71 -20.33 -5.89
N ILE A 157 -8.86 -19.11 -6.38
CA ILE A 157 -7.92 -18.52 -7.37
C ILE A 157 -6.53 -18.36 -6.79
N ASN A 158 -6.41 -17.95 -5.54
CA ASN A 158 -5.10 -17.81 -4.86
C ASN A 158 -4.39 -19.17 -4.75
N VAL A 159 -5.12 -20.22 -4.40
CA VAL A 159 -4.57 -21.59 -4.35
C VAL A 159 -4.15 -22.06 -5.75
N LEU A 160 -4.96 -21.78 -6.76
CA LEU A 160 -4.66 -22.14 -8.15
C LEU A 160 -3.40 -21.43 -8.66
N LEU A 161 -3.23 -20.15 -8.37
CA LEU A 161 -2.03 -19.39 -8.71
C LEU A 161 -0.77 -19.99 -8.04
N LEU A 162 -0.87 -20.35 -6.78
CA LEU A 162 0.23 -21.01 -6.05
C LEU A 162 0.58 -22.35 -6.68
N TYR A 163 -0.42 -23.15 -7.02
CA TYR A 163 -0.23 -24.42 -7.72
C TYR A 163 0.52 -24.25 -9.04
N LEU A 164 0.11 -23.26 -9.84
CA LEU A 164 0.76 -22.98 -11.13
C LEU A 164 2.24 -22.59 -10.97
N LYS A 165 2.56 -21.83 -9.93
CA LYS A 165 3.94 -21.40 -9.65
C LYS A 165 4.84 -22.59 -9.23
N THR A 166 4.28 -23.58 -8.58
CA THR A 166 5.05 -24.71 -8.03
C THR A 166 5.08 -25.92 -8.95
N HIS A 167 4.09 -26.14 -9.81
CA HIS A 167 3.91 -27.36 -10.61
C HIS A 167 4.07 -27.16 -12.11
N VAL A 168 3.94 -25.91 -12.59
CA VAL A 168 4.03 -25.57 -14.01
C VAL A 168 5.27 -24.70 -14.23
N LYS A 169 6.24 -25.23 -14.97
CA LYS A 169 7.43 -24.48 -15.36
C LYS A 169 7.25 -23.80 -16.70
#